data_918f25ac281fa4ffe36b1aaac2487ec1
#
_entry.id   918f25ac281fa4ffe36b1aaac2487ec1
#
_cell.length_a   1.000
_cell.length_b   1.000
_cell.length_c   1.000
_cell.angle_alpha   90.00
_cell.angle_beta   90.00
_cell.angle_gamma   90.00
#
_symmetry.space_group_name_H-M   'P 1'
#
loop_
_entity.id
_entity.type
_entity.pdbx_description
1 polymer ?
#
loop_
_entity_poly.entity_id
_entity_poly.type
_entity_poly.pdbx_seq_one_letter_code
_entity_poly.pdbx_strand_id
1 'polypeptide(L)'
;MTLSEKAKLLRSSVLFRGLSEDAVLDAAQLAEPRDFARAQLLLSSGERHVGVIVSGYAKVVKPSADGSVTMSLLGSGDVFGAASLMGGRLPSTEVKAIKPLTALIFSEESFLYLMEKHFALTQSYCRYFFCLCTHCSFLPYYL
;
A
#
# COMPACT_ATOMS: atom_id res chain seq x y z
N MET A 1 15.13 1.54 11.92
CA MET A 1 15.02 0.32 11.10
C MET A 1 16.15 0.29 10.08
N THR A 2 16.89 -0.80 10.04
CA THR A 2 18.02 -0.94 9.13
C THR A 2 17.57 -1.28 7.71
N LEU A 3 18.46 -1.07 6.73
CA LEU A 3 18.21 -1.42 5.34
C LEU A 3 17.89 -2.92 5.19
N SER A 4 18.63 -3.76 5.90
CA SER A 4 18.42 -5.21 5.89
C SER A 4 17.04 -5.60 6.42
N GLU A 5 16.60 -4.96 7.50
CA GLU A 5 15.28 -5.20 8.07
C GLU A 5 14.18 -4.78 7.11
N LYS A 6 14.33 -3.61 6.49
CA LYS A 6 13.36 -3.13 5.48
C LYS A 6 13.28 -4.09 4.30
N ALA A 7 14.42 -4.56 3.81
CA ALA A 7 14.49 -5.49 2.69
C ALA A 7 13.77 -6.80 3.03
N LYS A 8 14.00 -7.33 4.22
CA LYS A 8 13.34 -8.55 4.68
C LYS A 8 11.82 -8.40 4.74
N LEU A 9 11.37 -7.26 5.27
CA LEU A 9 9.93 -6.97 5.36
C LEU A 9 9.30 -6.81 3.97
N LEU A 10 9.98 -6.13 3.07
CA LEU A 10 9.48 -5.94 1.71
C LEU A 10 9.37 -7.26 0.96
N ARG A 11 10.32 -8.18 1.15
CA ARG A 11 10.26 -9.50 0.50
C ARG A 11 9.04 -10.31 0.91
N SER A 12 8.46 -10.03 2.06
CA SER A 12 7.25 -10.73 2.51
C SER A 12 5.98 -10.12 1.94
N SER A 13 6.05 -8.93 1.34
CA SER A 13 4.88 -8.28 0.77
C SER A 13 4.58 -8.79 -0.65
N VAL A 14 3.32 -8.71 -1.04
CA VAL A 14 2.87 -9.23 -2.33
C VAL A 14 3.48 -8.49 -3.52
N LEU A 15 3.75 -7.17 -3.37
CA LEU A 15 4.31 -6.37 -4.45
C LEU A 15 5.79 -6.67 -4.72
N PHE A 16 6.54 -6.97 -3.66
CA PHE A 16 7.99 -7.13 -3.75
C PHE A 16 8.44 -8.60 -3.73
N ARG A 17 7.51 -9.51 -3.53
CA ARG A 17 7.80 -10.93 -3.54
C ARG A 17 8.25 -11.37 -4.93
N GLY A 18 9.39 -12.06 -4.98
CA GLY A 18 9.92 -12.57 -6.25
C GLY A 18 10.71 -11.56 -7.07
N LEU A 19 10.92 -10.35 -6.58
CA LEU A 19 11.78 -9.38 -7.24
C LEU A 19 13.25 -9.69 -6.97
N SER A 20 14.13 -9.17 -7.84
CA SER A 20 15.57 -9.30 -7.65
C SER A 20 16.01 -8.61 -6.36
N GLU A 21 17.15 -9.04 -5.83
CA GLU A 21 17.70 -8.40 -4.63
C GLU A 21 17.98 -6.92 -4.85
N ASP A 22 18.48 -6.56 -6.03
CA ASP A 22 18.75 -5.15 -6.38
C ASP A 22 17.48 -4.31 -6.31
N ALA A 23 16.35 -4.82 -6.82
CA ALA A 23 15.08 -4.13 -6.78
C ALA A 23 14.59 -3.94 -5.34
N VAL A 24 14.70 -4.99 -4.53
CA VAL A 24 14.29 -4.93 -3.12
C VAL A 24 15.16 -3.96 -2.33
N LEU A 25 16.47 -3.94 -2.57
CA LEU A 25 17.38 -3.02 -1.88
C LEU A 25 17.12 -1.56 -2.28
N ASP A 26 16.89 -1.30 -3.55
CA ASP A 26 16.53 0.04 -4.01
C ASP A 26 15.24 0.51 -3.34
N ALA A 27 14.26 -0.37 -3.28
CA ALA A 27 12.99 -0.07 -2.60
C ALA A 27 13.19 0.20 -1.11
N ALA A 28 14.04 -0.60 -0.46
CA ALA A 28 14.33 -0.44 0.96
C ALA A 28 14.98 0.92 1.26
N GLN A 29 15.82 1.42 0.36
CA GLN A 29 16.45 2.73 0.51
C GLN A 29 15.43 3.87 0.46
N LEU A 30 14.38 3.73 -0.33
CA LEU A 30 13.34 4.75 -0.51
C LEU A 30 12.17 4.61 0.46
N ALA A 31 12.04 3.46 1.12
CA ALA A 31 10.96 3.22 2.06
C ALA A 31 11.19 3.99 3.37
N GLU A 32 10.20 4.75 3.80
CA GLU A 32 10.24 5.50 5.04
C GLU A 32 9.40 4.82 6.11
N PRO A 33 10.02 4.37 7.23
CA PRO A 33 9.23 3.84 8.35
C PRO A 33 8.40 4.96 8.98
N ARG A 34 7.14 4.66 9.25
CA ARG A 34 6.27 5.62 9.92
C ARG A 34 5.37 4.89 10.89
N ASP A 35 5.20 5.48 12.08
CA ASP A 35 4.32 4.95 13.11
C ASP A 35 2.98 5.66 13.06
N PHE A 36 1.91 4.92 13.30
CA PHE A 36 0.56 5.45 13.33
C PHE A 36 -0.11 5.05 14.63
N ALA A 37 -0.79 6.01 15.25
CA ALA A 37 -1.58 5.77 16.44
C ALA A 37 -2.91 5.12 16.05
N ARG A 38 -3.58 4.52 17.02
CA ARG A 38 -4.93 4.00 16.85
C ARG A 38 -5.85 5.09 16.30
N ALA A 39 -6.68 4.72 15.32
CA ALA A 39 -7.63 5.61 14.65
C ALA A 39 -6.99 6.67 13.74
N GLN A 40 -5.67 6.70 13.62
CA GLN A 40 -4.99 7.62 12.72
C GLN A 40 -5.14 7.13 11.27
N LEU A 41 -5.29 8.06 10.33
CA LEU A 41 -5.37 7.74 8.91
C LEU A 41 -3.97 7.46 8.34
N LEU A 42 -3.82 6.32 7.69
CA LEU A 42 -2.62 5.99 6.92
C LEU A 42 -2.69 6.62 5.53
N LEU A 43 -3.90 6.69 5.00
CA LEU A 43 -4.17 7.26 3.69
C LEU A 43 -5.54 7.90 3.75
N SER A 44 -5.59 9.21 3.52
CA SER A 44 -6.86 9.92 3.42
C SER A 44 -7.28 10.06 1.96
N SER A 45 -8.56 10.36 1.75
CA SER A 45 -9.12 10.53 0.41
C SER A 45 -8.34 11.63 -0.34
N GLY A 46 -7.87 11.29 -1.54
CA GLY A 46 -7.11 12.21 -2.37
C GLY A 46 -5.60 12.17 -2.19
N GLU A 47 -5.09 11.53 -1.15
CA GLU A 47 -3.65 11.32 -1.00
C GLU A 47 -3.14 10.23 -1.93
N ARG A 48 -1.87 10.34 -2.32
CA ARG A 48 -1.22 9.43 -3.26
C ARG A 48 0.09 8.92 -2.69
N HIS A 49 0.06 7.73 -2.14
CA HIS A 49 1.27 7.02 -1.72
C HIS A 49 0.96 5.54 -1.57
N VAL A 50 2.00 4.74 -1.47
CA VAL A 50 1.88 3.29 -1.27
C VAL A 50 2.57 2.93 0.03
N GLY A 51 1.96 2.04 0.79
CA GLY A 51 2.56 1.57 2.03
C GLY A 51 2.48 0.06 2.18
N VAL A 52 3.40 -0.46 2.98
CA VAL A 52 3.42 -1.87 3.38
C VAL A 52 3.37 -1.92 4.90
N ILE A 53 2.40 -2.63 5.46
CA ILE A 53 2.26 -2.73 6.91
C ILE A 53 3.34 -3.65 7.46
N VAL A 54 4.09 -3.16 8.42
CA VAL A 54 5.13 -3.93 9.12
C VAL A 54 4.52 -4.68 10.30
N SER A 55 3.75 -3.97 11.12
CA SER A 55 3.11 -4.54 12.31
C SER A 55 1.83 -3.77 12.61
N GLY A 56 0.89 -4.43 13.27
CA GLY A 56 -0.39 -3.85 13.62
C GLY A 56 -1.47 -4.16 12.58
N TYR A 57 -2.59 -3.47 12.71
CA TYR A 57 -3.77 -3.72 11.86
C TYR A 57 -4.38 -2.43 11.41
N ALA A 58 -4.91 -2.43 10.19
CA ALA A 58 -5.62 -1.30 9.61
C ALA A 58 -6.88 -1.80 8.90
N LYS A 59 -7.76 -0.86 8.57
CA LYS A 59 -8.96 -1.15 7.79
C LYS A 59 -9.08 -0.15 6.65
N VAL A 60 -9.58 -0.63 5.52
CA VAL A 60 -9.99 0.22 4.40
C VAL A 60 -11.45 0.55 4.62
N VAL A 61 -11.77 1.82 4.66
CA VAL A 61 -13.14 2.28 4.91
C VAL A 61 -13.61 3.18 3.77
N LYS A 62 -14.90 3.10 3.49
CA LYS A 62 -15.57 4.00 2.56
C LYS A 62 -16.49 4.89 3.37
N PRO A 63 -16.28 6.23 3.38
CA PRO A 63 -17.20 7.14 4.03
C PRO A 63 -18.58 7.07 3.39
N SER A 64 -19.63 7.10 4.21
CA SER A 64 -21.01 7.11 3.75
C SER A 64 -21.83 8.13 4.56
N ALA A 65 -23.07 8.40 4.11
CA ALA A 65 -23.95 9.34 4.78
C ALA A 65 -24.23 8.96 6.24
N ASP A 66 -24.26 7.66 6.53
CA ASP A 66 -24.55 7.11 7.87
C ASP A 66 -23.28 6.73 8.65
N GLY A 67 -22.11 7.26 8.27
CA GLY A 67 -20.83 6.93 8.89
C GLY A 67 -19.87 6.34 7.87
N SER A 68 -19.25 5.21 8.18
CA SER A 68 -18.33 4.55 7.27
C SER A 68 -18.57 3.06 7.19
N VAL A 69 -18.25 2.47 6.04
CA VAL A 69 -18.36 1.04 5.80
C VAL A 69 -16.96 0.46 5.69
N THR A 70 -16.65 -0.56 6.49
CA THR A 70 -15.37 -1.26 6.40
C THR A 70 -15.39 -2.19 5.19
N MET A 71 -14.43 -1.96 4.28
CA MET A 71 -14.32 -2.71 3.04
C MET A 71 -13.35 -3.88 3.15
N SER A 72 -12.29 -3.73 3.95
CA SER A 72 -11.23 -4.72 4.05
C SER A 72 -10.42 -4.51 5.32
N LEU A 73 -9.80 -5.57 5.80
CA LEU A 73 -8.86 -5.55 6.92
C LEU A 73 -7.45 -5.84 6.42
N LEU A 74 -6.48 -5.12 6.94
CA LEU A 74 -5.08 -5.24 6.54
C LEU A 74 -4.22 -5.55 7.76
N GLY A 75 -3.22 -6.40 7.56
CA GLY A 75 -2.25 -6.75 8.59
C GLY A 75 -0.83 -6.76 8.05
N SER A 76 0.10 -7.33 8.80
CA SER A 76 1.52 -7.37 8.45
C SER A 76 1.74 -7.97 7.06
N GLY A 77 2.54 -7.29 6.25
CA GLY A 77 2.84 -7.67 4.87
C GLY A 77 1.83 -7.17 3.83
N ASP A 78 0.68 -6.69 4.26
CA ASP A 78 -0.32 -6.18 3.33
C ASP A 78 0.05 -4.81 2.80
N VAL A 79 -0.40 -4.52 1.59
CA VAL A 79 -0.13 -3.28 0.86
C VAL A 79 -1.39 -2.41 0.87
N PHE A 80 -1.20 -1.11 1.05
CA PHE A 80 -2.29 -0.16 0.92
C PHE A 80 -1.88 0.99 0.00
N GLY A 81 -2.87 1.64 -0.57
CA GLY A 81 -2.66 2.83 -1.39
C GLY A 81 -2.24 2.58 -2.83
N ALA A 82 -2.13 1.32 -3.26
CA ALA A 82 -1.71 1.02 -4.64
C ALA A 82 -2.62 1.68 -5.69
N ALA A 83 -3.92 1.70 -5.45
CA ALA A 83 -4.87 2.34 -6.37
C ALA A 83 -4.70 3.85 -6.45
N SER A 84 -4.12 4.49 -5.42
CA SER A 84 -3.95 5.94 -5.39
C SER A 84 -3.00 6.44 -6.49
N LEU A 85 -2.17 5.58 -7.04
CA LEU A 85 -1.20 5.95 -8.09
C LEU A 85 -1.74 5.80 -9.51
N MET A 86 -2.95 5.26 -9.66
CA MET A 86 -3.50 4.98 -11.00
C MET A 86 -3.92 6.22 -11.78
N GLY A 87 -3.95 7.38 -11.15
CA GLY A 87 -4.41 8.60 -11.79
C GLY A 87 -5.92 8.62 -12.01
N GLY A 88 -6.42 9.73 -12.54
CA GLY A 88 -7.85 9.87 -12.78
C GLY A 88 -8.65 10.02 -11.49
N ARG A 89 -9.89 9.53 -11.52
CA ARG A 89 -10.79 9.63 -10.38
C ARG A 89 -10.41 8.58 -9.33
N LEU A 90 -9.95 9.06 -8.16
CA LEU A 90 -9.62 8.17 -7.05
C LEU A 90 -10.90 7.72 -6.32
N PRO A 91 -10.94 6.47 -5.86
CA PRO A 91 -12.05 6.05 -5.01
C PRO A 91 -12.02 6.83 -3.70
N SER A 92 -13.19 7.13 -3.15
CA SER A 92 -13.31 7.84 -1.89
C SER A 92 -13.15 6.88 -0.70
N THR A 93 -12.04 6.14 -0.68
CA THR A 93 -11.72 5.24 0.41
C THR A 93 -10.57 5.81 1.24
N GLU A 94 -10.55 5.42 2.51
CA GLU A 94 -9.51 5.81 3.44
C GLU A 94 -8.95 4.57 4.11
N VAL A 95 -7.70 4.64 4.57
CA VAL A 95 -7.07 3.56 5.34
C VAL A 95 -6.82 4.08 6.75
N LYS A 96 -7.33 3.38 7.74
CA LYS A 96 -7.32 3.82 9.14
C LYS A 96 -6.75 2.74 10.03
N ALA A 97 -5.87 3.12 10.96
CA ALA A 97 -5.29 2.19 11.92
C ALA A 97 -6.35 1.72 12.92
N ILE A 98 -6.44 0.41 13.12
CA ILE A 98 -7.30 -0.20 14.16
C ILE A 98 -6.53 -0.25 15.48
N LYS A 99 -5.24 -0.55 15.40
CA LYS A 99 -4.31 -0.59 16.53
C LYS A 99 -3.08 0.21 16.15
N PRO A 100 -2.25 0.63 17.12
CA PRO A 100 -0.98 1.25 16.78
C PRO A 100 -0.22 0.37 15.80
N LEU A 101 0.27 0.95 14.73
CA LEU A 101 0.96 0.20 13.70
C LEU A 101 2.17 0.95 13.16
N THR A 102 3.06 0.19 12.53
CA THR A 102 4.20 0.71 11.80
C THR A 102 4.08 0.27 10.35
N ALA A 103 4.36 1.17 9.43
CA ALA A 103 4.33 0.88 8.01
C ALA A 103 5.55 1.48 7.31
N LEU A 104 5.92 0.90 6.19
CA LEU A 104 6.91 1.46 5.28
C LEU A 104 6.16 2.21 4.19
N ILE A 105 6.46 3.50 4.06
CA ILE A 105 5.75 4.38 3.14
C ILE A 105 6.64 4.74 1.96
N PHE A 106 6.07 4.66 0.76
CA PHE A 106 6.68 5.14 -0.47
C PHE A 106 5.87 6.31 -0.97
N SER A 107 6.53 7.46 -1.21
CA SER A 107 5.87 8.57 -1.87
C SER A 107 5.52 8.19 -3.31
N GLU A 108 4.58 8.93 -3.91
CA GLU A 108 4.25 8.72 -5.33
C GLU A 108 5.50 8.78 -6.21
N GLU A 109 6.34 9.79 -6.01
CA GLU A 109 7.59 9.95 -6.76
C GLU A 109 8.51 8.75 -6.61
N SER A 110 8.75 8.32 -5.38
CA SER A 110 9.65 7.20 -5.10
C SER A 110 9.14 5.91 -5.71
N PHE A 111 7.86 5.65 -5.60
CA PHE A 111 7.28 4.41 -6.13
C PHE A 111 7.30 4.39 -7.65
N LEU A 112 6.95 5.51 -8.29
CA LEU A 112 7.00 5.63 -9.74
C LEU A 112 8.44 5.49 -10.27
N TYR A 113 9.41 6.06 -9.56
CA TYR A 113 10.82 5.88 -9.89
C TYR A 113 11.22 4.40 -9.86
N LEU A 114 10.81 3.68 -8.82
CA LEU A 114 11.09 2.26 -8.70
C LEU A 114 10.42 1.45 -9.81
N MET A 115 9.20 1.79 -10.17
CA MET A 115 8.49 1.12 -11.25
C MET A 115 9.16 1.35 -12.61
N GLU A 116 9.68 2.54 -12.82
CA GLU A 116 10.41 2.87 -14.04
C GLU A 116 11.74 2.13 -14.14
N LYS A 117 12.46 2.07 -13.02
CA LYS A 117 13.76 1.41 -12.96
C LYS A 117 13.66 -0.11 -12.98
N HIS A 118 12.64 -0.67 -12.36
CA HIS A 118 12.46 -2.12 -12.21
C HIS A 118 11.14 -2.57 -12.83
N PHE A 119 11.23 -3.05 -14.06
CA PHE A 119 10.03 -3.48 -14.79
C PHE A 119 9.30 -4.61 -14.08
N ALA A 120 10.03 -5.49 -13.37
CA ALA A 120 9.41 -6.56 -12.60
C ALA A 120 8.45 -6.04 -11.51
N LEU A 121 8.78 -4.88 -10.91
CA LEU A 121 7.88 -4.25 -9.94
C LEU A 121 6.62 -3.73 -10.63
N THR A 122 6.74 -3.15 -11.80
CA THR A 122 5.59 -2.70 -12.60
C THR A 122 4.69 -3.87 -12.94
N GLN A 123 5.25 -5.01 -13.33
CA GLN A 123 4.47 -6.22 -13.60
C GLN A 123 3.76 -6.72 -12.34
N SER A 124 4.45 -6.70 -11.21
CA SER A 124 3.89 -7.11 -9.92
C SER A 124 2.74 -6.20 -9.50
N TYR A 125 2.91 -4.90 -9.68
CA TYR A 125 1.88 -3.90 -9.41
C TYR A 125 0.64 -4.13 -10.27
N CYS A 126 0.82 -4.37 -11.55
CA CYS A 126 -0.29 -4.63 -12.47
C CYS A 126 -1.06 -5.89 -12.08
N ARG A 127 -0.34 -6.95 -11.72
CA ARG A 127 -0.97 -8.20 -11.27
C ARG A 127 -1.74 -8.02 -9.97
N TYR A 128 -1.15 -7.29 -9.02
CA TYR A 128 -1.80 -6.99 -7.75
C TYR A 128 -3.09 -6.20 -7.97
N PHE A 129 -3.02 -5.15 -8.77
CA PHE A 129 -4.18 -4.31 -9.06
C PHE A 129 -5.28 -5.10 -9.79
N PHE A 130 -4.91 -5.91 -10.76
CA PHE A 130 -5.85 -6.75 -11.49
C PHE A 130 -6.55 -7.74 -10.54
N CYS A 131 -5.79 -8.34 -9.64
CA CYS A 131 -6.31 -9.27 -8.65
C CYS A 131 -7.32 -8.60 -7.71
N LEU A 132 -7.02 -7.39 -7.26
CA LEU A 132 -7.96 -6.59 -6.46
C LEU A 132 -9.27 -6.35 -7.21
N CYS A 133 -9.19 -5.99 -8.47
CA CYS A 133 -10.36 -5.68 -9.28
C CYS A 133 -11.23 -6.91 -9.57
N THR A 134 -10.61 -8.10 -9.69
CA THR A 134 -11.35 -9.33 -10.01
C THR A 134 -11.91 -10.05 -8.81
N HIS A 135 -11.28 -9.90 -7.64
CA HIS A 135 -11.67 -10.66 -6.44
C HIS A 135 -12.42 -9.82 -5.40
N CYS A 136 -12.51 -8.53 -5.59
CA CYS A 136 -13.23 -7.63 -4.70
C CYS A 136 -14.46 -7.08 -5.38
N SER A 137 -15.51 -6.89 -4.60
CA SER A 137 -16.70 -6.12 -5.00
C SER A 137 -16.36 -4.63 -5.22
N PHE A 138 -15.08 -4.32 -5.31
CA PHE A 138 -14.59 -2.95 -5.55
C PHE A 138 -14.67 -2.53 -7.02
N LEU A 139 -14.79 -3.48 -7.94
CA LEU A 139 -14.80 -3.18 -9.35
C LEU A 139 -15.73 -2.02 -9.75
N PRO A 140 -16.96 -1.93 -9.23
CA PRO A 140 -17.84 -0.81 -9.55
C PRO A 140 -17.33 0.55 -9.05
N TYR A 141 -16.43 0.56 -8.09
CA TYR A 141 -15.89 1.79 -7.50
C TYR A 141 -14.62 2.27 -8.20
N TYR A 142 -13.96 1.40 -8.94
CA TYR A 142 -12.73 1.74 -9.67
C TYR A 142 -12.98 1.99 -11.16
N LEU A 143 -14.12 1.56 -11.65
CA LEU A 143 -14.55 1.81 -13.01
C LEU A 143 -15.51 2.99 -13.07
#